data_408b1d0dd6718be979a425d2202df980
#
_entry.id   408b1d0dd6718be979a425d2202df980
#
_cell.length_a   1.000
_cell.length_b   1.000
_cell.length_c   1.000
_cell.angle_alpha   90.00
_cell.angle_beta   90.00
_cell.angle_gamma   90.00
#
_symmetry.space_group_name_H-M   'P 1'
#
loop_
_entity.id
_entity.type
_entity.pdbx_description
1 polymer ?
#
loop_
_entity_poly.entity_id
_entity_poly.type
_entity_poly.pdbx_seq_one_letter_code
_entity_poly.pdbx_strand_id
1 'polypeptide(L)'
;DRWCVVTPAIYYNLVENDKILNRDFGGNNGVYSDGTVIKVAGINIVKSPTAVLAFANNGADSGANNTYNVNASAHYAVIFHKSAIGTVKLMDLAMESEYDIRRQGSLMVAKMALGHGILRPESAISIKTG
;
A
#
# COMPACT_ATOMS: atom_id res chain seq x y z
N ASP A 1 -11.26 9.61 -3.32
CA ASP A 1 -10.75 8.24 -3.39
C ASP A 1 -9.24 8.17 -3.74
N ARG A 2 -8.45 9.12 -3.22
CA ARG A 2 -6.99 9.10 -3.34
C ARG A 2 -6.36 8.64 -2.05
N TRP A 3 -5.36 7.81 -2.18
CA TRP A 3 -4.61 7.26 -1.06
C TRP A 3 -3.13 7.54 -1.24
N CYS A 4 -2.48 7.88 -0.16
CA CYS A 4 -1.03 8.02 -0.10
C CYS A 4 -0.48 6.97 0.86
N VAL A 5 0.36 6.10 0.36
CA VAL A 5 1.08 5.12 1.17
C VAL A 5 2.50 5.61 1.37
N VAL A 6 2.91 5.73 2.61
CA VAL A 6 4.21 6.29 3.01
C VAL A 6 4.99 5.31 3.88
N THR A 7 6.30 5.45 3.85
CA THR A 7 7.17 4.76 4.79
C THR A 7 7.00 5.34 6.21
N PRO A 8 7.29 4.56 7.26
CA PRO A 8 7.13 5.03 8.64
C PRO A 8 7.95 6.29 8.95
N ALA A 9 9.16 6.41 8.40
CA ALA A 9 10.00 7.59 8.59
C ALA A 9 9.33 8.88 8.11
N ILE A 10 8.79 8.87 6.90
CA ILE A 10 8.05 10.01 6.34
C ILE A 10 6.77 10.29 7.11
N TYR A 11 6.08 9.24 7.54
CA TYR A 11 4.86 9.39 8.31
C TYR A 11 5.10 10.16 9.62
N TYR A 12 6.15 9.82 10.34
CA TYR A 12 6.49 10.52 11.59
C TYR A 12 7.01 11.94 11.35
N ASN A 13 7.72 12.20 10.26
CA ASN A 13 8.06 13.58 9.87
C ASN A 13 6.80 14.43 9.59
N LEU A 14 5.75 13.83 9.08
CA LEU A 14 4.46 14.52 8.90
C LEU A 14 3.77 14.81 10.24
N VAL A 15 3.91 13.89 11.22
CA VAL A 15 3.39 14.08 12.58
C VAL A 15 4.11 15.21 13.32
N GLU A 16 5.39 15.43 13.06
CA GLU A 16 6.17 16.53 13.66
C GLU A 16 5.79 17.90 13.12
N ASN A 17 5.05 17.97 12.03
CA ASN A 17 4.69 19.23 11.40
C ASN A 17 3.43 19.83 12.04
N ASP A 18 3.61 20.88 12.84
CA ASP A 18 2.53 21.58 13.56
C ASP A 18 1.37 22.03 12.67
N LYS A 19 1.67 22.43 11.43
CA LYS A 19 0.62 22.89 10.49
C LYS A 19 -0.33 21.76 10.07
N ILE A 20 0.13 20.54 10.08
CA ILE A 20 -0.67 19.37 9.70
C ILE A 20 -1.54 18.92 10.86
N LEU A 21 -1.02 19.01 12.07
CA LEU A 21 -1.68 18.55 13.29
C LEU A 21 -2.60 19.60 13.93
N ASN A 22 -2.37 20.88 13.63
CA ASN A 22 -3.11 21.95 14.29
C ASN A 22 -4.58 21.92 13.86
N ARG A 23 -5.46 21.84 14.86
CA ARG A 23 -6.92 21.87 14.70
C ARG A 23 -7.44 23.11 13.99
N ASP A 24 -6.77 24.25 14.21
CA ASP A 24 -7.19 25.53 13.64
C ASP A 24 -7.02 25.59 12.12
N PHE A 25 -6.08 24.80 11.58
CA PHE A 25 -5.82 24.75 10.14
C PHE A 25 -6.44 23.53 9.45
N GLY A 26 -6.64 22.41 10.13
CA GLY A 26 -6.99 21.13 9.52
C GLY A 26 -8.28 20.49 10.00
N GLY A 27 -8.97 21.08 10.95
CA GLY A 27 -10.12 20.43 11.56
C GLY A 27 -9.71 19.06 12.10
N ASN A 28 -10.22 18.27 12.71
CA ASN A 28 -9.94 17.00 13.40
C ASN A 28 -9.00 16.01 12.67
N ASN A 29 -7.87 16.48 12.16
CA ASN A 29 -7.05 15.77 11.16
C ASN A 29 -5.98 14.85 11.77
N GLY A 30 -5.82 14.86 13.08
CA GLY A 30 -4.86 14.01 13.79
C GLY A 30 -4.74 14.39 15.25
N VAL A 31 -4.18 13.51 16.03
CA VAL A 31 -3.91 13.72 17.45
C VAL A 31 -2.43 13.44 17.68
N TYR A 32 -1.71 14.44 18.17
CA TYR A 32 -0.27 14.31 18.44
C TYR A 32 0.05 13.19 19.45
N SER A 33 -0.78 13.07 20.49
CA SER A 33 -0.61 12.03 21.52
C SER A 33 -0.70 10.62 20.95
N ASP A 34 -1.49 10.43 19.90
CA ASP A 34 -1.69 9.13 19.25
C ASP A 34 -0.78 8.95 18.03
N GLY A 35 -0.03 9.99 17.66
CA GLY A 35 0.86 9.98 16.50
C GLY A 35 0.12 9.67 15.19
N THR A 36 -1.12 10.14 15.05
CA THR A 36 -1.95 9.83 13.89
C THR A 36 -2.16 11.05 13.01
N VAL A 37 -1.96 10.88 11.70
CA VAL A 37 -2.33 11.82 10.64
C VAL A 37 -3.26 11.09 9.69
N ILE A 38 -4.49 11.57 9.56
CA ILE A 38 -5.51 10.87 8.77
C ILE A 38 -5.50 11.37 7.33
N LYS A 39 -5.39 12.69 7.13
CA LYS A 39 -5.57 13.31 5.83
C LYS A 39 -4.71 14.55 5.67
N VAL A 40 -4.05 14.68 4.53
CA VAL A 40 -3.30 15.88 4.15
C VAL A 40 -3.71 16.30 2.75
N ALA A 41 -4.04 17.58 2.56
CA ALA A 41 -4.48 18.15 1.28
C ALA A 41 -5.59 17.34 0.58
N GLY A 42 -6.50 16.78 1.36
CA GLY A 42 -7.60 15.96 0.81
C GLY A 42 -7.24 14.52 0.47
N ILE A 43 -6.01 14.07 0.74
CA ILE A 43 -5.51 12.73 0.46
C ILE A 43 -5.39 11.95 1.78
N ASN A 44 -5.96 10.75 1.83
CA ASN A 44 -5.83 9.87 2.98
C ASN A 44 -4.40 9.29 3.04
N ILE A 45 -3.79 9.32 4.22
CA ILE A 45 -2.43 8.83 4.42
C ILE A 45 -2.46 7.53 5.19
N VAL A 46 -1.72 6.54 4.69
CA VAL A 46 -1.55 5.24 5.33
C VAL A 46 -0.07 4.94 5.45
N LYS A 47 0.39 4.55 6.63
CA LYS A 47 1.75 4.05 6.83
C LYS A 47 1.81 2.56 6.50
N SER A 48 2.85 2.16 5.79
CA SER A 48 3.14 0.76 5.51
C SER A 48 4.56 0.43 5.96
N PRO A 49 4.80 -0.76 6.55
CA PRO A 49 6.14 -1.19 6.91
C PRO A 49 7.07 -1.18 5.71
N THR A 50 8.33 -0.84 5.92
CA THR A 50 9.35 -0.79 4.85
C THR A 50 9.52 -2.16 4.15
N ALA A 51 9.27 -3.25 4.86
CA ALA A 51 9.32 -4.59 4.28
C ALA A 51 8.23 -4.87 3.24
N VAL A 52 7.07 -4.20 3.37
CA VAL A 52 5.94 -4.32 2.44
C VAL A 52 6.05 -3.26 1.34
N LEU A 53 6.40 -2.03 1.72
CA LEU A 53 6.63 -0.93 0.81
C LEU A 53 8.14 -0.87 0.45
N ALA A 54 8.63 -1.90 -0.21
CA ALA A 54 10.01 -1.96 -0.65
C ALA A 54 10.15 -1.22 -1.99
N PHE A 55 10.65 -0.01 -1.93
CA PHE A 55 11.06 0.71 -3.14
C PHE A 55 12.39 0.14 -3.64
N ALA A 56 12.30 -0.87 -4.47
CA ALA A 56 13.47 -1.52 -5.06
C ALA A 56 13.84 -0.88 -6.40
N ASN A 57 15.11 -1.02 -6.77
CA ASN A 57 15.53 -0.78 -8.13
C ASN A 57 15.11 -1.99 -8.98
N ASN A 58 13.98 -1.90 -9.60
CA ASN A 58 13.51 -2.90 -10.56
C ASN A 58 14.22 -2.81 -11.92
N GLY A 59 15.40 -2.23 -11.94
CA GLY A 59 16.29 -2.12 -13.08
C GLY A 59 15.59 -1.95 -14.42
N ALA A 60 16.19 -1.36 -15.39
CA ALA A 60 15.69 -1.47 -16.75
C ALA A 60 15.80 -2.96 -17.15
N ASP A 61 14.79 -3.75 -16.83
CA ASP A 61 14.60 -5.02 -17.48
C ASP A 61 14.53 -4.70 -18.97
N SER A 62 15.55 -5.07 -19.68
CA SER A 62 15.69 -4.85 -21.10
C SER A 62 14.69 -5.65 -21.95
N GLY A 63 13.66 -6.19 -21.30
CA GLY A 63 12.52 -6.79 -21.96
C GLY A 63 11.72 -5.73 -22.70
N ALA A 64 11.69 -5.85 -24.01
CA ALA A 64 11.21 -4.88 -24.99
C ALA A 64 9.75 -4.37 -24.79
N ASN A 65 9.01 -4.84 -23.82
CA ASN A 65 7.60 -4.50 -23.60
C ASN A 65 7.28 -3.94 -22.20
N ASN A 66 8.28 -3.65 -21.37
CA ASN A 66 8.04 -3.17 -20.02
C ASN A 66 8.36 -1.68 -19.88
N THR A 67 7.42 -0.84 -20.30
CA THR A 67 7.52 0.63 -20.26
C THR A 67 7.43 1.17 -18.81
N TYR A 68 7.14 0.33 -17.83
CA TYR A 68 6.87 0.72 -16.45
C TYR A 68 7.97 0.36 -15.46
N ASN A 69 9.12 -0.06 -15.94
CA ASN A 69 10.29 -0.30 -15.11
C ASN A 69 10.89 1.02 -14.66
N VAL A 70 10.87 1.26 -13.39
CA VAL A 70 11.39 2.47 -12.76
C VAL A 70 12.35 2.09 -11.65
N ASN A 71 13.48 2.78 -11.58
CA ASN A 71 14.32 2.74 -10.40
C ASN A 71 13.63 3.50 -9.27
N ALA A 72 13.05 2.76 -8.33
CA ALA A 72 12.31 3.31 -7.21
C ALA A 72 13.13 3.43 -5.92
N SER A 73 14.44 3.16 -5.95
CA SER A 73 15.29 3.15 -4.75
C SER A 73 15.33 4.48 -3.98
N ALA A 74 15.08 5.60 -4.65
CA ALA A 74 15.01 6.93 -4.04
C ALA A 74 13.58 7.41 -3.77
N HIS A 75 12.59 6.52 -3.86
CA HIS A 75 11.20 6.85 -3.63
C HIS A 75 10.81 6.53 -2.19
N TYR A 76 9.92 7.32 -1.62
CA TYR A 76 9.51 7.21 -0.22
C TYR A 76 8.00 7.10 -0.03
N ALA A 77 7.23 7.53 -1.03
CA ALA A 77 5.78 7.50 -0.96
C ALA A 77 5.17 7.29 -2.35
N VAL A 78 3.98 6.73 -2.36
CA VAL A 78 3.16 6.56 -3.57
C VAL A 78 1.78 7.11 -3.31
N ILE A 79 1.32 7.99 -4.18
CA ILE A 79 -0.06 8.49 -4.20
C ILE A 79 -0.76 7.83 -5.38
N PHE A 80 -1.88 7.21 -5.13
CA PHE A 80 -2.65 6.56 -6.18
C PHE A 80 -4.15 6.72 -5.99
N HIS A 81 -4.86 6.63 -7.09
CA HIS A 81 -6.30 6.50 -7.13
C HIS A 81 -6.67 5.02 -7.30
N LYS A 82 -7.83 4.61 -6.83
CA LYS A 82 -8.30 3.22 -6.92
C LYS A 82 -8.30 2.64 -8.34
N SER A 83 -8.39 3.47 -9.38
CA SER A 83 -8.33 3.05 -10.78
C SER A 83 -6.93 2.65 -11.25
N ALA A 84 -5.88 2.91 -10.46
CA ALA A 84 -4.51 2.54 -10.82
C ALA A 84 -4.28 1.02 -10.78
N ILE A 85 -4.98 0.32 -9.89
CA ILE A 85 -4.76 -1.09 -9.62
C ILE A 85 -6.06 -1.86 -9.92
N GLY A 86 -5.94 -2.93 -10.68
CA GLY A 86 -6.99 -3.91 -10.91
C GLY A 86 -6.75 -5.18 -10.11
N THR A 87 -7.80 -5.70 -9.53
CA THR A 87 -7.78 -6.98 -8.83
C THR A 87 -8.76 -7.93 -9.50
N VAL A 88 -8.26 -9.08 -9.92
CA VAL A 88 -9.07 -10.17 -10.45
C VAL A 88 -9.09 -11.29 -9.42
N LYS A 89 -10.26 -11.79 -9.11
CA LYS A 89 -10.48 -12.86 -8.16
C LYS A 89 -11.08 -14.05 -8.90
N LEU A 90 -10.31 -15.11 -9.01
CA LEU A 90 -10.74 -16.35 -9.64
C LEU A 90 -11.56 -17.21 -8.66
N MET A 91 -11.06 -17.30 -7.43
CA MET A 91 -11.71 -18.08 -6.37
C MET A 91 -11.77 -17.24 -5.10
N ASP A 92 -12.93 -17.26 -4.46
CA ASP A 92 -13.09 -16.69 -3.14
C ASP A 92 -12.44 -17.56 -2.07
N LEU A 93 -12.34 -17.06 -0.86
CA LEU A 93 -11.87 -17.85 0.26
C LEU A 93 -12.82 -19.03 0.47
N ALA A 94 -12.37 -20.22 0.14
CA ALA A 94 -13.08 -21.47 0.39
C ALA A 94 -12.32 -22.26 1.47
N MET A 95 -13.07 -22.75 2.44
CA MET A 95 -12.55 -23.61 3.50
C MET A 95 -13.17 -24.99 3.35
N GLU A 96 -12.33 -26.00 3.33
CA GLU A 96 -12.72 -27.41 3.31
C GLU A 96 -12.14 -28.08 4.56
N SER A 97 -12.93 -28.91 5.21
CA SER A 97 -12.47 -29.70 6.34
C SER A 97 -12.82 -31.17 6.14
N GLU A 98 -11.84 -32.02 6.37
CA GLU A 98 -12.01 -33.47 6.29
C GLU A 98 -11.38 -34.14 7.52
N TYR A 99 -12.01 -35.18 8.03
CA TYR A 99 -11.45 -36.00 9.09
C TYR A 99 -10.61 -37.13 8.50
N ASP A 100 -9.31 -37.11 8.74
CA ASP A 100 -8.39 -38.16 8.31
C ASP A 100 -8.28 -39.25 9.39
N ILE A 101 -8.90 -40.40 9.11
CA ILE A 101 -8.91 -41.56 10.01
C ILE A 101 -7.50 -42.12 10.21
N ARG A 102 -6.63 -41.99 9.23
CA ARG A 102 -5.25 -42.55 9.28
C ARG A 102 -4.38 -41.76 10.28
N ARG A 103 -4.62 -40.47 10.40
CA ARG A 103 -3.87 -39.59 11.27
C ARG A 103 -4.64 -39.21 12.54
N GLN A 104 -5.89 -39.70 12.68
CA GLN A 104 -6.80 -39.36 13.77
C GLN A 104 -6.88 -37.85 14.05
N GLY A 105 -7.00 -37.05 12.98
CA GLY A 105 -7.03 -35.60 13.07
C GLY A 105 -7.93 -34.99 11.99
N SER A 106 -8.32 -33.74 12.18
CA SER A 106 -9.04 -32.97 11.17
C SER A 106 -8.07 -32.16 10.32
N LEU A 107 -8.14 -32.37 9.01
CA LEU A 107 -7.42 -31.57 8.03
C LEU A 107 -8.31 -30.40 7.60
N MET A 108 -7.82 -29.18 7.79
CA MET A 108 -8.48 -27.97 7.31
C MET A 108 -7.64 -27.34 6.21
N VAL A 109 -8.25 -27.13 5.06
CA VAL A 109 -7.59 -26.47 3.92
C VAL A 109 -8.34 -25.21 3.55
N ALA A 110 -7.63 -24.09 3.55
CA ALA A 110 -8.14 -22.82 3.05
C ALA A 110 -7.47 -22.52 1.70
N LYS A 111 -8.27 -22.19 0.68
CA LYS A 111 -7.80 -21.87 -0.66
C LYS A 111 -8.42 -20.58 -1.16
N MET A 112 -7.61 -19.77 -1.82
CA MET A 112 -8.02 -18.53 -2.48
C MET A 112 -7.13 -18.29 -3.69
N ALA A 113 -7.70 -17.80 -4.78
CA ALA A 113 -6.93 -17.42 -5.96
C ALA A 113 -7.30 -16.01 -6.39
N LEU A 114 -6.35 -15.10 -6.35
CA LEU A 114 -6.49 -13.72 -6.78
C LEU A 114 -5.22 -13.25 -7.48
N GLY A 115 -5.36 -12.23 -8.31
CA GLY A 115 -4.26 -11.58 -8.99
C GLY A 115 -4.46 -10.06 -8.99
N HIS A 116 -3.37 -9.34 -8.95
CA HIS A 116 -3.35 -7.88 -9.02
C HIS A 116 -2.55 -7.44 -10.24
N GLY A 117 -2.97 -6.38 -10.87
CA GLY A 117 -2.27 -5.80 -12.00
C GLY A 117 -2.44 -4.28 -12.07
N ILE A 118 -1.56 -3.63 -12.82
CA ILE A 118 -1.63 -2.21 -13.08
C ILE A 118 -2.63 -1.99 -14.22
N LEU A 119 -3.65 -1.16 -13.99
CA LEU A 119 -4.63 -0.78 -15.01
C LEU A 119 -4.28 0.55 -15.66
N ARG A 120 -4.03 1.57 -14.83
CA ARG A 120 -3.73 2.93 -15.28
C ARG A 120 -2.55 3.48 -14.51
N PRO A 121 -1.33 3.41 -15.07
CA PRO A 121 -0.14 3.96 -14.42
C PRO A 121 -0.23 5.48 -14.22
N GLU A 122 -0.95 6.20 -15.09
CA GLU A 122 -1.13 7.65 -14.98
C GLU A 122 -1.92 8.07 -13.73
N SER A 123 -2.64 7.12 -13.12
CA SER A 123 -3.39 7.35 -11.88
C SER A 123 -2.54 7.16 -10.61
N ALA A 124 -1.25 6.92 -10.75
CA ALA A 124 -0.32 6.78 -9.64
C ALA A 124 0.89 7.69 -9.82
N ILE A 125 1.32 8.32 -8.74
CA ILE A 125 2.48 9.22 -8.70
C ILE A 125 3.35 8.79 -7.53
N SER A 126 4.65 8.65 -7.78
CA SER A 126 5.63 8.39 -6.72
C SER A 126 6.34 9.67 -6.30
N ILE A 127 6.65 9.78 -5.02
CA ILE A 127 7.40 10.88 -4.45
C ILE A 127 8.82 10.41 -4.19
N LYS A 128 9.80 11.14 -4.72
CA LYS A 128 11.23 10.88 -4.52
C LYS A 128 11.93 12.09 -3.92
N THR A 129 13.05 11.86 -3.26
CA THR A 129 13.99 12.96 -2.95
C THR A 129 14.66 13.45 -4.23
N GLY A 130 14.79 14.77 -4.30
CA GLY A 130 15.56 15.42 -5.35
C GLY A 130 17.05 15.20 -5.15
#